data_012aad986a6172ac55c6e4556e422e97
#
_entry.id   012aad986a6172ac55c6e4556e422e97
#
_cell.length_a   1.000
_cell.length_b   1.000
_cell.length_c   1.000
_cell.angle_alpha   90.00
_cell.angle_beta   90.00
_cell.angle_gamma   90.00
#
_symmetry.space_group_name_H-M   'P 1'
#
loop_
_entity.id
_entity.type
_entity.pdbx_description
1 polymer ?
#
loop_
_entity_poly.entity_id
_entity_poly.type
_entity_poly.pdbx_seq_one_letter_code
_entity_poly.pdbx_strand_id
1 'polypeptide(L)'
;MKIQRIALIGLGAMGVFFAPRLYEAFGENFYIIAGGERKKRLESKGVTINGVNYRFPIVTPEEQGEPADLILIGVKGYGFAQAIEDIRHQVGEHTLILSLLNGVDSEEQLIQAFGEEHVLYAYMRMSIVMKDGKADFDPYWGKIHFGEKKNDVLSDRVLAVKEVFDHADIPYEIDPDMLKGLWFKYMCNIGENMTCALLGIPFGFFRISDSANWIRDNAMREVAAIAQKKGIDIGEKEIAEQDVTVMTIPPENKPSTLQDLEAEKLTEVEMFAGNVIKMGKELGVPTPINEMFYHGIRVLEEKFTKR
;
A
#
# COMPACT_ATOMS: atom_id res chain seq x y z
N MET A 1 26.01 -2.45 2.86
CA MET A 1 25.19 -2.92 4.04
C MET A 1 24.69 -4.31 3.70
N LYS A 2 24.69 -5.26 4.64
CA LYS A 2 24.14 -6.60 4.42
C LYS A 2 22.88 -6.77 5.30
N ILE A 3 21.74 -7.06 4.68
CA ILE A 3 20.49 -7.31 5.36
C ILE A 3 20.41 -8.80 5.71
N GLN A 4 20.22 -9.10 7.00
CA GLN A 4 20.11 -10.46 7.52
C GLN A 4 18.84 -10.66 8.34
N ARG A 5 18.42 -9.68 9.13
CA ARG A 5 17.21 -9.72 9.96
C ARG A 5 16.09 -8.89 9.34
N ILE A 6 14.98 -9.54 9.07
CA ILE A 6 13.85 -8.91 8.36
C ILE A 6 12.58 -9.03 9.19
N ALA A 7 11.94 -7.90 9.46
CA ALA A 7 10.66 -7.84 10.14
C ALA A 7 9.52 -7.47 9.19
N LEU A 8 8.35 -8.02 9.43
CA LEU A 8 7.11 -7.63 8.77
C LEU A 8 6.05 -7.31 9.83
N ILE A 9 5.51 -6.10 9.77
CA ILE A 9 4.31 -5.75 10.53
C ILE A 9 3.11 -5.66 9.59
N GLY A 10 2.05 -6.40 9.88
CA GLY A 10 0.89 -6.42 9.01
C GLY A 10 0.82 -7.60 8.05
N LEU A 11 0.48 -8.78 8.55
CA LEU A 11 0.23 -9.99 7.76
C LEU A 11 -1.21 -9.97 7.18
N GLY A 12 -1.49 -8.94 6.38
CA GLY A 12 -2.70 -8.75 5.57
C GLY A 12 -2.43 -9.04 4.10
N ALA A 13 -3.28 -8.53 3.20
CA ALA A 13 -3.18 -8.76 1.75
C ALA A 13 -1.79 -8.46 1.17
N MET A 14 -1.17 -7.35 1.58
CA MET A 14 0.19 -7.03 1.11
C MET A 14 1.25 -7.90 1.79
N GLY A 15 1.16 -8.09 3.11
CA GLY A 15 2.16 -8.85 3.86
C GLY A 15 2.26 -10.33 3.47
N VAL A 16 1.15 -10.98 3.08
CA VAL A 16 1.16 -12.39 2.66
C VAL A 16 1.89 -12.62 1.34
N PHE A 17 2.11 -11.60 0.54
CA PHE A 17 2.93 -11.69 -0.67
C PHE A 17 4.42 -11.90 -0.34
N PHE A 18 4.91 -11.26 0.70
CA PHE A 18 6.31 -11.30 1.12
C PHE A 18 6.61 -12.46 2.06
N ALA A 19 5.71 -12.73 3.01
CA ALA A 19 6.02 -13.57 4.17
C ALA A 19 6.51 -14.99 3.83
N PRO A 20 5.89 -15.77 2.93
CA PRO A 20 6.39 -17.10 2.59
C PRO A 20 7.81 -17.08 2.03
N ARG A 21 8.06 -16.20 1.05
CA ARG A 21 9.34 -16.09 0.36
C ARG A 21 10.47 -15.64 1.28
N LEU A 22 10.20 -14.63 2.12
CA LEU A 22 11.17 -14.17 3.10
C LEU A 22 11.46 -15.24 4.15
N TYR A 23 10.45 -15.99 4.58
CA TYR A 23 10.65 -17.07 5.54
C TYR A 23 11.44 -18.24 4.94
N GLU A 24 11.16 -18.61 3.70
CA GLU A 24 11.92 -19.63 2.97
C GLU A 24 13.38 -19.25 2.75
N ALA A 25 13.65 -17.96 2.48
CA ALA A 25 14.99 -17.46 2.22
C ALA A 25 15.82 -17.18 3.50
N PHE A 26 15.17 -16.70 4.57
CA PHE A 26 15.86 -16.19 5.78
C PHE A 26 15.57 -17.02 7.05
N GLY A 27 14.62 -17.96 7.02
CA GLY A 27 14.29 -18.82 8.17
C GLY A 27 13.90 -18.00 9.41
N GLU A 28 14.50 -18.30 10.55
CA GLU A 28 14.25 -17.64 11.84
C GLU A 28 14.68 -16.16 11.87
N ASN A 29 15.48 -15.72 10.91
CA ASN A 29 15.84 -14.31 10.75
C ASN A 29 14.72 -13.46 10.11
N PHE A 30 13.67 -14.09 9.58
CA PHE A 30 12.43 -13.43 9.22
C PHE A 30 11.39 -13.64 10.30
N TYR A 31 10.74 -12.55 10.75
CA TYR A 31 9.73 -12.60 11.81
C TYR A 31 8.61 -11.58 11.61
N ILE A 32 7.48 -11.86 12.24
CA ILE A 32 6.31 -10.97 12.25
C ILE A 32 6.29 -10.16 13.54
N ILE A 33 6.12 -8.85 13.46
CA ILE A 33 5.84 -8.02 14.63
C ILE A 33 4.33 -8.09 14.90
N ALA A 34 3.95 -8.67 16.02
CA ALA A 34 2.56 -8.77 16.43
C ALA A 34 2.42 -8.94 17.95
N GLY A 35 1.46 -8.21 18.54
CA GLY A 35 1.13 -8.31 19.98
C GLY A 35 -0.31 -8.76 20.22
N GLY A 36 -0.66 -8.95 21.50
CA GLY A 36 -2.03 -9.18 21.98
C GLY A 36 -2.76 -10.33 21.29
N GLU A 37 -4.03 -10.09 20.97
CA GLU A 37 -4.89 -11.09 20.31
C GLU A 37 -4.42 -11.49 18.91
N ARG A 38 -3.70 -10.59 18.21
CA ARG A 38 -3.14 -10.90 16.90
C ARG A 38 -2.04 -11.96 17.00
N LYS A 39 -1.11 -11.83 17.95
CA LYS A 39 -0.09 -12.84 18.23
C LYS A 39 -0.75 -14.19 18.55
N LYS A 40 -1.67 -14.24 19.51
CA LYS A 40 -2.38 -15.47 19.91
C LYS A 40 -3.05 -16.17 18.71
N ARG A 41 -3.69 -15.39 17.85
CA ARG A 41 -4.33 -15.93 16.64
C ARG A 41 -3.33 -16.51 15.66
N LEU A 42 -2.23 -15.82 15.39
CA LEU A 42 -1.19 -16.28 14.46
C LEU A 42 -0.48 -17.53 14.99
N GLU A 43 -0.17 -17.60 16.29
CA GLU A 43 0.44 -18.78 16.91
C GLU A 43 -0.50 -19.98 16.88
N SER A 44 -1.79 -19.79 17.19
CA SER A 44 -2.75 -20.89 17.27
C SER A 44 -3.23 -21.40 15.91
N LYS A 45 -3.58 -20.48 14.99
CA LYS A 45 -4.20 -20.80 13.69
C LYS A 45 -3.24 -20.72 12.50
N GLY A 46 -2.15 -19.94 12.63
CA GLY A 46 -1.30 -19.57 11.50
C GLY A 46 -2.03 -18.70 10.47
N VAL A 47 -1.50 -18.68 9.27
CA VAL A 47 -2.10 -18.07 8.08
C VAL A 47 -1.97 -19.03 6.91
N THR A 48 -3.04 -19.21 6.12
CA THR A 48 -3.00 -20.10 4.96
C THR A 48 -2.78 -19.27 3.69
N ILE A 49 -1.71 -19.58 2.97
CA ILE A 49 -1.30 -18.88 1.75
C ILE A 49 -1.11 -19.94 0.65
N ASN A 50 -1.85 -19.83 -0.44
CA ASN A 50 -1.82 -20.76 -1.55
C ASN A 50 -1.91 -22.24 -1.10
N GLY A 51 -2.83 -22.53 -0.17
CA GLY A 51 -3.08 -23.87 0.36
C GLY A 51 -2.10 -24.33 1.47
N VAL A 52 -1.01 -23.61 1.73
CA VAL A 52 -0.02 -23.94 2.78
C VAL A 52 -0.30 -23.11 4.03
N ASN A 53 -0.35 -23.78 5.20
CA ASN A 53 -0.49 -23.09 6.49
C ASN A 53 0.87 -22.76 7.07
N TYR A 54 1.17 -21.47 7.19
CA TYR A 54 2.42 -20.95 7.75
C TYR A 54 2.26 -20.53 9.22
N ARG A 55 3.30 -20.77 9.99
CA ARG A 55 3.51 -20.23 11.35
C ARG A 55 4.89 -19.59 11.38
N PHE A 56 4.90 -18.28 11.27
CA PHE A 56 6.14 -17.51 11.26
C PHE A 56 6.61 -17.23 12.70
N PRO A 57 7.92 -17.02 12.93
CA PRO A 57 8.43 -16.45 14.17
C PRO A 57 7.73 -15.12 14.46
N ILE A 58 7.43 -14.86 15.73
CA ILE A 58 6.72 -13.63 16.15
C ILE A 58 7.51 -12.97 17.27
N VAL A 59 7.77 -11.66 17.09
CA VAL A 59 8.31 -10.75 18.09
C VAL A 59 7.21 -9.78 18.51
N THR A 60 7.08 -9.49 19.80
CA THR A 60 6.09 -8.49 20.24
C THR A 60 6.67 -7.08 20.17
N PRO A 61 5.82 -6.03 20.07
CA PRO A 61 6.28 -4.64 20.04
C PRO A 61 7.13 -4.26 21.26
N GLU A 62 6.89 -4.89 22.42
CA GLU A 62 7.58 -4.61 23.66
C GLU A 62 8.94 -5.33 23.79
N GLU A 63 9.17 -6.37 22.98
CA GLU A 63 10.41 -7.12 23.01
C GLU A 63 11.59 -6.26 22.52
N GLN A 64 12.63 -6.18 23.34
CA GLN A 64 13.88 -5.52 23.01
C GLN A 64 14.92 -6.57 22.65
N GLY A 65 15.62 -6.35 21.55
CA GLY A 65 16.62 -7.29 21.07
C GLY A 65 17.51 -6.66 20.00
N GLU A 66 18.11 -7.50 19.18
CA GLU A 66 18.85 -7.03 18.02
C GLU A 66 17.86 -6.43 17.00
N PRO A 67 18.06 -5.18 16.54
CA PRO A 67 17.18 -4.53 15.58
C PRO A 67 17.08 -5.30 14.26
N ALA A 68 16.00 -5.05 13.50
CA ALA A 68 15.88 -5.51 12.13
C ALA A 68 16.79 -4.68 11.20
N ASP A 69 17.34 -5.30 10.18
CA ASP A 69 18.00 -4.57 9.09
C ASP A 69 16.98 -4.01 8.10
N LEU A 70 15.85 -4.72 7.91
CA LEU A 70 14.75 -4.33 7.02
C LEU A 70 13.40 -4.55 7.70
N ILE A 71 12.55 -3.53 7.67
CA ILE A 71 11.16 -3.60 8.14
C ILE A 71 10.21 -3.32 6.99
N LEU A 72 9.28 -4.25 6.75
CA LEU A 72 8.18 -4.06 5.82
C LEU A 72 6.89 -3.77 6.60
N ILE A 73 6.15 -2.71 6.19
CA ILE A 73 4.90 -2.31 6.86
C ILE A 73 3.73 -2.55 5.92
N GLY A 74 2.94 -3.61 6.19
CA GLY A 74 1.79 -4.04 5.37
C GLY A 74 0.46 -3.95 6.13
N VAL A 75 0.28 -2.95 6.99
CA VAL A 75 -0.99 -2.70 7.70
C VAL A 75 -1.98 -1.93 6.84
N LYS A 76 -3.26 -1.88 7.24
CA LYS A 76 -4.24 -0.92 6.68
C LYS A 76 -4.00 0.47 7.25
N GLY A 77 -4.38 1.53 6.51
CA GLY A 77 -4.12 2.93 6.87
C GLY A 77 -4.53 3.32 8.30
N TYR A 78 -5.69 2.82 8.78
CA TYR A 78 -6.14 3.08 10.16
C TYR A 78 -5.26 2.44 11.25
N GLY A 79 -4.40 1.49 10.90
CA GLY A 79 -3.42 0.86 11.81
C GLY A 79 -2.02 1.43 11.71
N PHE A 80 -1.77 2.42 10.83
CA PHE A 80 -0.42 2.85 10.51
C PHE A 80 0.27 3.60 11.66
N ALA A 81 -0.44 4.52 12.32
CA ALA A 81 0.11 5.22 13.48
C ALA A 81 0.53 4.26 14.60
N GLN A 82 -0.28 3.22 14.86
CA GLN A 82 0.10 2.19 15.84
C GLN A 82 1.28 1.35 15.34
N ALA A 83 1.37 1.04 14.04
CA ALA A 83 2.49 0.30 13.49
C ALA A 83 3.82 1.05 13.62
N ILE A 84 3.82 2.38 13.51
CA ILE A 84 5.00 3.23 13.77
C ILE A 84 5.48 3.03 15.22
N GLU A 85 4.57 3.02 16.19
CA GLU A 85 4.93 2.78 17.59
C GLU A 85 5.41 1.33 17.83
N ASP A 86 4.72 0.36 17.22
CA ASP A 86 5.01 -1.07 17.40
C ASP A 86 6.38 -1.49 16.86
N ILE A 87 6.94 -0.77 15.89
CA ILE A 87 8.26 -1.09 15.32
C ILE A 87 9.43 -0.41 16.05
N ARG A 88 9.20 0.53 16.98
CA ARG A 88 10.26 1.36 17.58
C ARG A 88 11.42 0.56 18.16
N HIS A 89 11.15 -0.54 18.84
CA HIS A 89 12.18 -1.39 19.43
C HIS A 89 12.92 -2.27 18.41
N GLN A 90 12.44 -2.29 17.18
CA GLN A 90 13.07 -3.06 16.08
C GLN A 90 13.85 -2.15 15.12
N VAL A 91 13.81 -0.82 15.31
CA VAL A 91 14.57 0.15 14.50
C VAL A 91 15.91 0.45 15.20
N GLY A 92 17.01 0.18 14.52
CA GLY A 92 18.37 0.53 14.91
C GLY A 92 19.03 1.47 13.91
N GLU A 93 20.30 1.81 14.13
CA GLU A 93 21.05 2.80 13.34
C GLU A 93 21.04 2.56 11.83
N HIS A 94 20.94 1.30 11.38
CA HIS A 94 21.03 0.94 9.97
C HIS A 94 19.76 0.29 9.42
N THR A 95 18.68 0.31 10.18
CA THR A 95 17.39 -0.28 9.75
C THR A 95 16.81 0.46 8.55
N LEU A 96 16.43 -0.25 7.51
CA LEU A 96 15.64 0.27 6.39
C LEU A 96 14.16 -0.05 6.58
N ILE A 97 13.28 0.87 6.18
CA ILE A 97 11.83 0.74 6.32
C ILE A 97 11.18 0.98 4.97
N LEU A 98 10.33 0.04 4.54
CA LEU A 98 9.49 0.18 3.37
C LEU A 98 8.01 0.11 3.78
N SER A 99 7.24 1.13 3.39
CA SER A 99 5.79 1.11 3.51
C SER A 99 5.18 0.44 2.29
N LEU A 100 4.29 -0.53 2.55
CA LEU A 100 3.50 -1.22 1.50
C LEU A 100 2.09 -0.65 1.42
N LEU A 101 1.81 0.45 2.12
CA LEU A 101 0.50 1.07 2.18
C LEU A 101 0.14 1.70 0.82
N ASN A 102 -1.14 1.84 0.59
CA ASN A 102 -1.63 2.74 -0.44
C ASN A 102 -1.55 4.19 0.09
N GLY A 103 -1.46 5.16 -0.79
CA GLY A 103 -1.33 6.57 -0.38
C GLY A 103 0.03 7.15 -0.76
N VAL A 104 0.30 8.37 -0.29
CA VAL A 104 1.50 9.15 -0.63
C VAL A 104 2.12 9.86 0.57
N ASP A 105 1.66 9.55 1.78
CA ASP A 105 2.02 10.24 3.02
C ASP A 105 2.68 9.33 4.07
N SER A 106 2.70 8.01 3.83
CA SER A 106 3.28 7.06 4.78
C SER A 106 4.78 7.26 4.95
N GLU A 107 5.51 7.53 3.87
CA GLU A 107 6.94 7.77 3.90
C GLU A 107 7.27 9.06 4.66
N GLU A 108 6.49 10.14 4.45
CA GLU A 108 6.67 11.41 5.19
C GLU A 108 6.47 11.21 6.70
N GLN A 109 5.48 10.38 7.11
CA GLN A 109 5.26 10.05 8.52
C GLN A 109 6.39 9.18 9.10
N LEU A 110 6.92 8.22 8.34
CA LEU A 110 8.06 7.41 8.75
C LEU A 110 9.34 8.24 8.86
N ILE A 111 9.61 9.14 7.91
CA ILE A 111 10.74 10.08 7.96
C ILE A 111 10.64 10.97 9.21
N GLN A 112 9.45 11.43 9.54
CA GLN A 112 9.22 12.23 10.75
C GLN A 112 9.49 11.45 12.04
N ALA A 113 9.20 10.14 12.06
CA ALA A 113 9.34 9.29 13.23
C ALA A 113 10.76 8.75 13.42
N PHE A 114 11.50 8.46 12.34
CA PHE A 114 12.77 7.71 12.38
C PHE A 114 13.94 8.38 11.66
N GLY A 115 13.70 9.32 10.74
CA GLY A 115 14.72 9.96 9.90
C GLY A 115 14.68 9.48 8.44
N GLU A 116 15.14 10.33 7.52
CA GLU A 116 15.14 10.05 6.08
C GLU A 116 16.10 8.90 5.71
N GLU A 117 17.15 8.73 6.49
CA GLU A 117 18.15 7.67 6.34
C GLU A 117 17.57 6.26 6.51
N HIS A 118 16.43 6.13 7.19
CA HIS A 118 15.76 4.85 7.41
C HIS A 118 14.74 4.50 6.32
N VAL A 119 14.28 5.45 5.53
CA VAL A 119 13.10 5.24 4.66
C VAL A 119 13.49 5.15 3.20
N LEU A 120 13.00 4.10 2.53
CA LEU A 120 12.93 4.01 1.07
C LEU A 120 11.47 4.10 0.63
N TYR A 121 11.24 4.74 -0.51
CA TYR A 121 9.91 4.84 -1.10
C TYR A 121 9.50 3.50 -1.68
N ALA A 122 8.23 3.11 -1.49
CA ALA A 122 7.72 1.87 -2.07
C ALA A 122 6.23 1.96 -2.41
N TYR A 123 5.81 1.20 -3.40
CA TYR A 123 4.40 0.95 -3.68
C TYR A 123 4.20 -0.39 -4.36
N MET A 124 2.99 -0.93 -4.22
CA MET A 124 2.65 -2.25 -4.76
C MET A 124 1.71 -2.13 -5.97
N ARG A 125 1.96 -2.90 -7.01
CA ARG A 125 1.00 -3.09 -8.12
C ARG A 125 0.54 -4.54 -8.13
N MET A 126 -0.49 -4.83 -7.33
CA MET A 126 -1.10 -6.15 -7.22
C MET A 126 -2.49 -6.07 -6.62
N SER A 127 -3.23 -7.17 -6.73
CA SER A 127 -4.50 -7.35 -6.05
C SER A 127 -4.50 -8.72 -5.35
N ILE A 128 -4.59 -8.72 -4.03
CA ILE A 128 -4.71 -9.92 -3.20
C ILE A 128 -5.91 -9.75 -2.28
N VAL A 129 -6.74 -10.78 -2.18
CA VAL A 129 -7.88 -10.81 -1.27
C VAL A 129 -7.59 -11.77 -0.13
N MET A 130 -7.66 -11.25 1.10
CA MET A 130 -7.61 -12.06 2.32
C MET A 130 -9.01 -12.32 2.83
N LYS A 131 -9.38 -13.59 3.01
CA LYS A 131 -10.65 -13.99 3.61
C LYS A 131 -10.41 -15.05 4.68
N ASP A 132 -10.89 -14.82 5.90
CA ASP A 132 -10.83 -15.77 7.03
C ASP A 132 -9.41 -16.33 7.30
N GLY A 133 -8.39 -15.49 7.16
CA GLY A 133 -6.99 -15.87 7.36
C GLY A 133 -6.39 -16.71 6.22
N LYS A 134 -7.03 -16.69 5.04
CA LYS A 134 -6.58 -17.38 3.82
C LYS A 134 -6.39 -16.39 2.69
N ALA A 135 -5.36 -16.62 1.88
CA ALA A 135 -5.11 -15.92 0.63
C ALA A 135 -4.69 -16.92 -0.44
N ASP A 136 -5.32 -16.85 -1.60
CA ASP A 136 -4.93 -17.61 -2.78
C ASP A 136 -4.70 -16.62 -3.93
N PHE A 137 -3.50 -16.60 -4.48
CA PHE A 137 -3.09 -15.67 -5.54
C PHE A 137 -1.92 -16.24 -6.34
N ASP A 138 -1.75 -15.78 -7.58
CA ASP A 138 -0.55 -16.06 -8.35
C ASP A 138 0.63 -15.29 -7.73
N PRO A 139 1.63 -15.98 -7.19
CA PRO A 139 2.76 -15.34 -6.53
C PRO A 139 3.64 -14.52 -7.48
N TYR A 140 3.55 -14.71 -8.79
CA TYR A 140 4.31 -13.94 -9.79
C TYR A 140 3.46 -12.83 -10.45
N TRP A 141 2.19 -12.71 -10.07
CA TRP A 141 1.34 -11.63 -10.54
C TRP A 141 1.46 -10.42 -9.62
N GLY A 142 2.05 -9.37 -10.14
CA GLY A 142 2.33 -8.14 -9.41
C GLY A 142 3.76 -8.05 -8.90
N LYS A 143 4.16 -6.86 -8.52
CA LYS A 143 5.50 -6.55 -8.03
C LYS A 143 5.49 -5.38 -7.05
N ILE A 144 6.56 -5.28 -6.28
CA ILE A 144 6.87 -4.08 -5.51
C ILE A 144 7.73 -3.15 -6.35
N HIS A 145 7.41 -1.85 -6.34
CA HIS A 145 8.29 -0.79 -6.78
C HIS A 145 8.93 -0.18 -5.55
N PHE A 146 10.24 0.03 -5.57
CA PHE A 146 10.95 0.61 -4.43
C PHE A 146 12.22 1.35 -4.85
N GLY A 147 12.69 2.28 -4.00
CA GLY A 147 13.93 3.00 -4.25
C GLY A 147 14.04 4.31 -3.47
N GLU A 148 15.07 5.07 -3.80
CA GLU A 148 15.19 6.47 -3.41
C GLU A 148 14.17 7.33 -4.18
N LYS A 149 14.01 8.60 -3.81
CA LYS A 149 13.16 9.55 -4.58
C LYS A 149 13.53 9.54 -6.08
N LYS A 150 14.83 9.46 -6.37
CA LYS A 150 15.40 9.35 -7.71
C LYS A 150 16.45 8.25 -7.73
N ASN A 151 16.50 7.46 -8.80
CA ASN A 151 17.35 6.29 -8.93
C ASN A 151 18.18 6.31 -10.23
N ASP A 152 18.72 7.48 -10.61
CA ASP A 152 19.65 7.58 -11.73
C ASP A 152 20.94 6.77 -11.46
N VAL A 153 21.33 6.71 -10.19
CA VAL A 153 22.35 5.80 -9.65
C VAL A 153 21.78 5.15 -8.41
N LEU A 154 21.88 3.82 -8.33
CA LEU A 154 21.36 3.08 -7.19
C LEU A 154 22.25 3.29 -5.97
N SER A 155 21.64 3.67 -4.85
CA SER A 155 22.35 3.81 -3.57
C SER A 155 22.67 2.44 -2.95
N ASP A 156 23.60 2.41 -2.00
CA ASP A 156 23.92 1.18 -1.24
C ASP A 156 22.71 0.64 -0.50
N ARG A 157 21.76 1.50 -0.06
CA ARG A 157 20.52 1.11 0.58
C ARG A 157 19.59 0.36 -0.40
N VAL A 158 19.42 0.90 -1.59
CA VAL A 158 18.61 0.28 -2.65
C VAL A 158 19.23 -1.04 -3.09
N LEU A 159 20.56 -1.10 -3.27
CA LEU A 159 21.26 -2.32 -3.64
C LEU A 159 21.12 -3.41 -2.56
N ALA A 160 21.15 -3.05 -1.27
CA ALA A 160 20.98 -4.00 -0.18
C ALA A 160 19.57 -4.61 -0.15
N VAL A 161 18.50 -3.81 -0.38
CA VAL A 161 17.12 -4.33 -0.47
C VAL A 161 16.94 -5.16 -1.74
N LYS A 162 17.55 -4.75 -2.86
CA LYS A 162 17.56 -5.50 -4.11
C LYS A 162 18.13 -6.92 -3.90
N GLU A 163 19.26 -7.05 -3.20
CA GLU A 163 19.85 -8.36 -2.87
C GLU A 163 18.88 -9.26 -2.06
N VAL A 164 18.12 -8.68 -1.13
CA VAL A 164 17.09 -9.42 -0.38
C VAL A 164 15.99 -9.93 -1.31
N PHE A 165 15.49 -9.08 -2.20
CA PHE A 165 14.40 -9.46 -3.09
C PHE A 165 14.86 -10.45 -4.17
N ASP A 166 16.08 -10.33 -4.69
CA ASP A 166 16.68 -11.31 -5.57
C ASP A 166 16.83 -12.69 -4.86
N HIS A 167 17.31 -12.69 -3.60
CA HIS A 167 17.50 -13.93 -2.84
C HIS A 167 16.17 -14.61 -2.48
N ALA A 168 15.14 -13.84 -2.20
CA ALA A 168 13.81 -14.33 -1.84
C ALA A 168 12.87 -14.53 -3.04
N ASP A 169 13.35 -14.39 -4.28
CA ASP A 169 12.55 -14.48 -5.52
C ASP A 169 11.29 -13.57 -5.49
N ILE A 170 11.43 -12.35 -4.94
CA ILE A 170 10.36 -11.36 -4.87
C ILE A 170 10.39 -10.49 -6.12
N PRO A 171 9.33 -10.45 -6.94
CA PRO A 171 9.27 -9.59 -8.12
C PRO A 171 9.29 -8.10 -7.72
N TYR A 172 10.20 -7.33 -8.30
CA TYR A 172 10.33 -5.91 -8.02
C TYR A 172 10.67 -5.09 -9.27
N GLU A 173 10.54 -3.78 -9.12
CA GLU A 173 11.05 -2.77 -10.06
C GLU A 173 11.62 -1.58 -9.28
N ILE A 174 12.69 -0.97 -9.79
CA ILE A 174 13.27 0.25 -9.24
C ILE A 174 13.02 1.36 -10.25
N ASP A 175 12.04 2.22 -9.95
CA ASP A 175 11.66 3.30 -10.84
C ASP A 175 12.72 4.40 -10.83
N PRO A 176 13.05 5.01 -11.98
CA PRO A 176 13.94 6.18 -12.03
C PRO A 176 13.43 7.35 -11.17
N ASP A 177 12.10 7.48 -11.04
CA ASP A 177 11.40 8.49 -10.26
C ASP A 177 10.31 7.86 -9.41
N MET A 178 10.66 7.48 -8.17
CA MET A 178 9.71 6.84 -7.25
C MET A 178 8.55 7.76 -6.87
N LEU A 179 8.79 9.07 -6.72
CA LEU A 179 7.72 10.01 -6.40
C LEU A 179 6.69 10.08 -7.53
N LYS A 180 7.15 10.15 -8.78
CA LYS A 180 6.25 10.14 -9.94
C LYS A 180 5.43 8.83 -9.99
N GLY A 181 6.06 7.68 -9.82
CA GLY A 181 5.40 6.38 -9.83
C GLY A 181 4.36 6.22 -8.71
N LEU A 182 4.72 6.61 -7.48
CA LEU A 182 3.85 6.58 -6.30
C LEU A 182 2.61 7.48 -6.48
N TRP A 183 2.82 8.73 -6.91
CA TRP A 183 1.72 9.67 -7.15
C TRP A 183 0.86 9.28 -8.33
N PHE A 184 1.45 8.73 -9.39
CA PHE A 184 0.67 8.19 -10.51
C PHE A 184 -0.23 7.05 -10.05
N LYS A 185 0.30 6.08 -9.30
CA LYS A 185 -0.54 5.02 -8.72
C LYS A 185 -1.64 5.57 -7.81
N TYR A 186 -1.31 6.55 -6.96
CA TYR A 186 -2.28 7.18 -6.07
C TYR A 186 -3.41 7.87 -6.86
N MET A 187 -3.06 8.61 -7.91
CA MET A 187 -4.00 9.24 -8.82
C MET A 187 -4.95 8.21 -9.47
N CYS A 188 -4.42 7.07 -9.94
CA CYS A 188 -5.24 5.99 -10.48
C CYS A 188 -6.19 5.42 -9.42
N ASN A 189 -5.69 5.14 -8.21
CA ASN A 189 -6.53 4.65 -7.12
C ASN A 189 -7.66 5.64 -6.77
N ILE A 190 -7.38 6.93 -6.74
CA ILE A 190 -8.39 7.95 -6.49
C ILE A 190 -9.44 7.94 -7.60
N GLY A 191 -9.03 8.05 -8.85
CA GLY A 191 -9.98 8.10 -9.95
C GLY A 191 -10.81 6.83 -10.08
N GLU A 192 -10.16 5.70 -10.13
CA GLU A 192 -10.81 4.42 -10.42
C GLU A 192 -11.51 3.82 -9.19
N ASN A 193 -10.77 3.67 -8.07
CA ASN A 193 -11.32 2.96 -6.93
C ASN A 193 -12.48 3.74 -6.28
N MET A 194 -12.36 5.07 -6.17
CA MET A 194 -13.40 5.88 -5.55
C MET A 194 -14.64 5.98 -6.45
N THR A 195 -14.47 6.11 -7.77
CA THR A 195 -15.58 6.10 -8.72
C THR A 195 -16.32 4.75 -8.67
N CYS A 196 -15.59 3.63 -8.76
CA CYS A 196 -16.20 2.32 -8.67
C CYS A 196 -16.91 2.09 -7.32
N ALA A 197 -16.29 2.51 -6.21
CA ALA A 197 -16.86 2.33 -4.88
C ALA A 197 -18.14 3.16 -4.67
N LEU A 198 -18.12 4.44 -5.06
CA LEU A 198 -19.28 5.32 -4.90
C LEU A 198 -20.47 4.86 -5.74
N LEU A 199 -20.21 4.43 -6.98
CA LEU A 199 -21.25 4.05 -7.94
C LEU A 199 -21.63 2.56 -7.88
N GLY A 200 -20.89 1.72 -7.15
CA GLY A 200 -21.12 0.27 -7.10
C GLY A 200 -20.86 -0.44 -8.43
N ILE A 201 -19.90 0.04 -9.23
CA ILE A 201 -19.63 -0.46 -10.58
C ILE A 201 -18.26 -1.14 -10.68
N PRO A 202 -18.08 -2.22 -11.47
CA PRO A 202 -16.78 -2.80 -11.78
C PRO A 202 -16.03 -1.98 -12.83
N PHE A 203 -14.74 -2.29 -13.03
CA PHE A 203 -13.86 -1.60 -14.02
C PHE A 203 -14.43 -1.57 -15.45
N GLY A 204 -15.22 -2.57 -15.84
CA GLY A 204 -15.82 -2.65 -17.17
C GLY A 204 -16.71 -1.47 -17.54
N PHE A 205 -17.24 -0.74 -16.56
CA PHE A 205 -18.07 0.45 -16.81
C PHE A 205 -17.29 1.59 -17.46
N PHE A 206 -15.97 1.67 -17.24
CA PHE A 206 -15.13 2.67 -17.92
C PHE A 206 -15.04 2.47 -19.45
N ARG A 207 -15.43 1.30 -19.95
CA ARG A 207 -15.50 1.00 -21.40
C ARG A 207 -16.77 1.52 -22.07
N ILE A 208 -17.82 1.80 -21.30
CA ILE A 208 -19.17 2.03 -21.82
C ILE A 208 -19.84 3.31 -21.29
N SER A 209 -19.26 3.98 -20.30
CA SER A 209 -19.88 5.12 -19.64
C SER A 209 -18.97 6.36 -19.67
N ASP A 210 -19.28 7.30 -20.56
CA ASP A 210 -18.60 8.60 -20.61
C ASP A 210 -18.73 9.37 -19.28
N SER A 211 -19.88 9.22 -18.58
CA SER A 211 -20.09 9.87 -17.29
C SER A 211 -19.20 9.28 -16.18
N ALA A 212 -18.97 7.96 -16.17
CA ALA A 212 -18.04 7.33 -15.23
C ALA A 212 -16.60 7.79 -15.51
N ASN A 213 -16.19 7.86 -16.78
CA ASN A 213 -14.90 8.39 -17.20
C ASN A 213 -14.74 9.86 -16.80
N TRP A 214 -15.77 10.68 -17.00
CA TRP A 214 -15.73 12.09 -16.60
C TRP A 214 -15.47 12.26 -15.10
N ILE A 215 -16.15 11.48 -14.23
CA ILE A 215 -15.96 11.53 -12.78
C ILE A 215 -14.53 11.10 -12.43
N ARG A 216 -14.08 9.96 -12.97
CA ARG A 216 -12.74 9.41 -12.78
C ARG A 216 -11.64 10.44 -13.14
N ASP A 217 -11.72 10.98 -14.35
CA ASP A 217 -10.68 11.87 -14.88
C ASP A 217 -10.62 13.20 -14.12
N ASN A 218 -11.77 13.76 -13.73
CA ASN A 218 -11.77 14.98 -12.94
C ASN A 218 -11.22 14.75 -11.52
N ALA A 219 -11.50 13.60 -10.91
CA ALA A 219 -10.87 13.23 -9.65
C ALA A 219 -9.33 13.09 -9.79
N MET A 220 -8.87 12.49 -10.89
CA MET A 220 -7.44 12.39 -11.21
C MET A 220 -6.80 13.77 -11.42
N ARG A 221 -7.47 14.70 -12.09
CA ARG A 221 -6.99 16.08 -12.29
C ARG A 221 -6.80 16.83 -10.98
N GLU A 222 -7.67 16.62 -9.98
CA GLU A 222 -7.51 17.21 -8.65
C GLU A 222 -6.23 16.69 -7.99
N VAL A 223 -5.95 15.39 -8.08
CA VAL A 223 -4.70 14.78 -7.57
C VAL A 223 -3.47 15.30 -8.33
N ALA A 224 -3.54 15.35 -9.66
CA ALA A 224 -2.46 15.87 -10.49
C ALA A 224 -2.13 17.34 -10.17
N ALA A 225 -3.15 18.18 -9.94
CA ALA A 225 -2.95 19.57 -9.55
C ALA A 225 -2.22 19.70 -8.20
N ILE A 226 -2.53 18.84 -7.23
CA ILE A 226 -1.82 18.77 -5.94
C ILE A 226 -0.37 18.31 -6.15
N ALA A 227 -0.16 17.25 -6.93
CA ALA A 227 1.17 16.72 -7.25
C ALA A 227 2.07 17.77 -7.89
N GLN A 228 1.55 18.53 -8.86
CA GLN A 228 2.27 19.63 -9.52
C GLN A 228 2.65 20.73 -8.53
N LYS A 229 1.80 21.07 -7.55
CA LYS A 229 2.15 22.01 -6.46
C LYS A 229 3.28 21.49 -5.57
N LYS A 230 3.43 20.17 -5.48
CA LYS A 230 4.55 19.49 -4.78
C LYS A 230 5.78 19.29 -5.69
N GLY A 231 5.76 19.76 -6.94
CA GLY A 231 6.87 19.63 -7.89
C GLY A 231 6.95 18.26 -8.59
N ILE A 232 5.87 17.48 -8.57
CA ILE A 232 5.80 16.15 -9.20
C ILE A 232 5.10 16.29 -10.55
N ASP A 233 5.80 15.90 -11.62
CA ASP A 233 5.35 16.05 -13.00
C ASP A 233 4.41 14.90 -13.41
N ILE A 234 3.14 15.02 -13.04
CA ILE A 234 2.01 14.20 -13.52
C ILE A 234 0.86 15.09 -13.97
N GLY A 235 0.09 14.65 -14.97
CA GLY A 235 -1.01 15.46 -15.51
C GLY A 235 -1.80 14.73 -16.59
N GLU A 236 -2.27 15.48 -17.58
CA GLU A 236 -3.14 14.94 -18.66
C GLU A 236 -2.50 13.80 -19.44
N LYS A 237 -1.16 13.80 -19.57
CA LYS A 237 -0.44 12.72 -20.24
C LYS A 237 -0.63 11.39 -19.50
N GLU A 238 -0.42 11.39 -18.19
CA GLU A 238 -0.55 10.20 -17.37
C GLU A 238 -2.00 9.75 -17.22
N ILE A 239 -2.97 10.69 -17.25
CA ILE A 239 -4.41 10.38 -17.30
C ILE A 239 -4.73 9.65 -18.60
N ALA A 240 -4.27 10.16 -19.74
CA ALA A 240 -4.49 9.53 -21.04
C ALA A 240 -3.81 8.14 -21.16
N GLU A 241 -2.63 7.95 -20.57
CA GLU A 241 -1.97 6.64 -20.47
C GLU A 241 -2.79 5.65 -19.64
N GLN A 242 -3.41 6.12 -18.56
CA GLN A 242 -4.29 5.29 -17.73
C GLN A 242 -5.61 4.96 -18.42
N ASP A 243 -6.13 5.82 -19.27
CA ASP A 243 -7.32 5.53 -20.09
C ASP A 243 -7.11 4.28 -20.97
N VAL A 244 -5.92 4.11 -21.50
CA VAL A 244 -5.57 2.91 -22.27
C VAL A 244 -5.40 1.70 -21.33
N THR A 245 -4.75 1.91 -20.20
CA THR A 245 -4.42 0.83 -19.24
C THR A 245 -5.68 0.25 -18.60
N VAL A 246 -6.64 1.07 -18.19
CA VAL A 246 -7.89 0.62 -17.55
C VAL A 246 -8.72 -0.27 -18.47
N MET A 247 -8.61 -0.09 -19.80
CA MET A 247 -9.27 -0.93 -20.80
C MET A 247 -8.69 -2.35 -20.87
N THR A 248 -7.50 -2.61 -20.32
CA THR A 248 -6.89 -3.95 -20.27
C THR A 248 -7.33 -4.76 -19.05
N ILE A 249 -7.87 -4.11 -18.02
CA ILE A 249 -8.33 -4.77 -16.79
C ILE A 249 -9.58 -5.62 -17.11
N PRO A 250 -9.68 -6.88 -16.64
CA PRO A 250 -10.90 -7.67 -16.82
C PRO A 250 -12.15 -6.90 -16.36
N PRO A 251 -13.22 -6.85 -17.18
CA PRO A 251 -14.34 -5.93 -16.95
C PRO A 251 -15.11 -6.21 -15.66
N GLU A 252 -15.10 -7.44 -15.18
CA GLU A 252 -15.73 -7.86 -13.92
C GLU A 252 -14.92 -7.53 -12.67
N ASN A 253 -13.67 -7.15 -12.82
CA ASN A 253 -12.80 -6.84 -11.69
C ASN A 253 -13.32 -5.62 -10.93
N LYS A 254 -13.20 -5.70 -9.62
CA LYS A 254 -13.60 -4.65 -8.68
C LYS A 254 -12.40 -4.19 -7.86
N PRO A 255 -12.21 -2.88 -7.67
CA PRO A 255 -11.14 -2.38 -6.81
C PRO A 255 -11.40 -2.69 -5.33
N SER A 256 -10.34 -2.65 -4.53
CA SER A 256 -10.37 -3.00 -3.10
C SER A 256 -11.42 -2.23 -2.30
N THR A 257 -11.59 -0.94 -2.57
CA THR A 257 -12.57 -0.10 -1.86
C THR A 257 -14.00 -0.57 -2.11
N LEU A 258 -14.36 -0.95 -3.34
CA LEU A 258 -15.67 -1.53 -3.64
C LEU A 258 -15.85 -2.89 -2.96
N GLN A 259 -14.80 -3.74 -2.99
CA GLN A 259 -14.81 -5.03 -2.32
C GLN A 259 -15.00 -4.90 -0.80
N ASP A 260 -14.37 -3.91 -0.17
CA ASP A 260 -14.54 -3.63 1.27
C ASP A 260 -15.99 -3.23 1.57
N LEU A 261 -16.60 -2.33 0.77
CA LEU A 261 -18.02 -1.94 0.95
C LEU A 261 -18.99 -3.12 0.77
N GLU A 262 -18.80 -3.94 -0.27
CA GLU A 262 -19.63 -5.14 -0.49
C GLU A 262 -19.49 -6.19 0.62
N ALA A 263 -18.33 -6.21 1.28
CA ALA A 263 -18.08 -7.07 2.44
C ALA A 263 -18.48 -6.42 3.79
N GLU A 264 -19.17 -5.27 3.77
CA GLU A 264 -19.55 -4.49 4.96
C GLU A 264 -18.35 -4.18 5.88
N LYS A 265 -17.21 -3.84 5.28
CA LYS A 265 -15.97 -3.43 5.96
C LYS A 265 -15.71 -1.95 5.78
N LEU A 266 -15.06 -1.34 6.76
CA LEU A 266 -14.54 0.01 6.62
C LEU A 266 -13.51 0.07 5.51
N THR A 267 -13.62 1.09 4.67
CA THR A 267 -12.73 1.35 3.56
C THR A 267 -11.50 2.18 3.99
N GLU A 268 -10.61 2.45 3.05
CA GLU A 268 -9.48 3.37 3.25
C GLU A 268 -9.80 4.78 2.70
N VAL A 269 -11.08 5.19 2.69
CA VAL A 269 -11.51 6.48 2.13
C VAL A 269 -10.82 7.68 2.77
N GLU A 270 -10.46 7.60 4.06
CA GLU A 270 -9.72 8.63 4.76
C GLU A 270 -8.32 8.82 4.16
N MET A 271 -7.61 7.71 3.93
CA MET A 271 -6.28 7.70 3.34
C MET A 271 -6.29 8.09 1.86
N PHE A 272 -7.38 7.80 1.15
CA PHE A 272 -7.56 8.19 -0.24
C PHE A 272 -8.13 9.60 -0.37
N ALA A 273 -9.44 9.74 -0.48
CA ALA A 273 -10.10 11.03 -0.72
C ALA A 273 -9.89 12.03 0.45
N GLY A 274 -9.83 11.55 1.70
CA GLY A 274 -9.55 12.39 2.87
C GLY A 274 -8.19 13.09 2.76
N ASN A 275 -7.14 12.37 2.39
CA ASN A 275 -5.82 12.97 2.19
C ASN A 275 -5.78 13.95 0.99
N VAL A 276 -6.49 13.67 -0.11
CA VAL A 276 -6.61 14.62 -1.23
C VAL A 276 -7.24 15.92 -0.76
N ILE A 277 -8.34 15.86 0.00
CA ILE A 277 -9.02 17.04 0.55
C ILE A 277 -8.09 17.83 1.49
N LYS A 278 -7.37 17.14 2.37
CA LYS A 278 -6.41 17.75 3.29
C LYS A 278 -5.31 18.50 2.53
N MET A 279 -4.62 17.82 1.62
CA MET A 279 -3.56 18.41 0.82
C MET A 279 -4.07 19.53 -0.09
N GLY A 280 -5.28 19.38 -0.66
CA GLY A 280 -5.94 20.42 -1.45
C GLY A 280 -6.15 21.71 -0.65
N LYS A 281 -6.62 21.62 0.59
CA LYS A 281 -6.78 22.77 1.49
C LYS A 281 -5.43 23.42 1.83
N GLU A 282 -4.41 22.63 2.13
CA GLU A 282 -3.07 23.11 2.46
C GLU A 282 -2.40 23.84 1.29
N LEU A 283 -2.62 23.38 0.07
CA LEU A 283 -1.98 23.89 -1.16
C LEU A 283 -2.86 24.85 -1.97
N GLY A 284 -4.08 25.12 -1.52
CA GLY A 284 -5.03 25.98 -2.23
C GLY A 284 -5.54 25.37 -3.55
N VAL A 285 -5.66 24.04 -3.63
CA VAL A 285 -6.21 23.33 -4.78
C VAL A 285 -7.63 22.85 -4.45
N PRO A 286 -8.68 23.29 -5.19
CA PRO A 286 -10.03 22.80 -5.00
C PRO A 286 -10.15 21.30 -5.30
N THR A 287 -10.91 20.54 -4.48
CA THR A 287 -11.07 19.10 -4.58
C THR A 287 -12.53 18.64 -4.51
N PRO A 288 -13.46 19.25 -5.26
CA PRO A 288 -14.90 19.00 -5.12
C PRO A 288 -15.30 17.55 -5.45
N ILE A 289 -14.63 16.87 -6.38
CA ILE A 289 -14.95 15.48 -6.72
C ILE A 289 -14.47 14.55 -5.58
N ASN A 290 -13.29 14.79 -5.02
CA ASN A 290 -12.80 14.03 -3.88
C ASN A 290 -13.62 14.29 -2.60
N GLU A 291 -14.15 15.50 -2.38
CA GLU A 291 -15.11 15.77 -1.31
C GLU A 291 -16.40 14.95 -1.49
N MET A 292 -16.92 14.84 -2.72
CA MET A 292 -18.07 13.98 -3.02
C MET A 292 -17.75 12.50 -2.76
N PHE A 293 -16.59 12.01 -3.18
CA PHE A 293 -16.16 10.64 -2.88
C PHE A 293 -16.09 10.38 -1.38
N TYR A 294 -15.43 11.27 -0.64
CA TYR A 294 -15.28 11.12 0.80
C TYR A 294 -16.63 11.01 1.50
N HIS A 295 -17.50 11.99 1.32
CA HIS A 295 -18.79 12.01 1.99
C HIS A 295 -19.72 10.90 1.51
N GLY A 296 -19.74 10.62 0.21
CA GLY A 296 -20.59 9.56 -0.36
C GLY A 296 -20.20 8.17 0.15
N ILE A 297 -18.90 7.84 0.17
CA ILE A 297 -18.41 6.55 0.68
C ILE A 297 -18.64 6.45 2.20
N ARG A 298 -18.44 7.54 2.98
CA ARG A 298 -18.77 7.56 4.40
C ARG A 298 -20.26 7.26 4.66
N VAL A 299 -21.16 7.78 3.85
CA VAL A 299 -22.60 7.43 3.94
C VAL A 299 -22.84 5.96 3.64
N LEU A 300 -22.12 5.38 2.67
CA LEU A 300 -22.22 3.94 2.39
C LEU A 300 -21.71 3.09 3.56
N GLU A 301 -20.62 3.48 4.23
CA GLU A 301 -20.14 2.84 5.45
C GLU A 301 -21.14 2.95 6.62
N GLU A 302 -21.78 4.11 6.77
CA GLU A 302 -22.79 4.32 7.81
C GLU A 302 -23.99 3.39 7.68
N LYS A 303 -24.32 2.93 6.49
CA LYS A 303 -25.41 1.98 6.27
C LYS A 303 -25.25 0.66 7.03
N PHE A 304 -24.03 0.22 7.30
CA PHE A 304 -23.76 -1.02 8.04
C PHE A 304 -23.15 -0.78 9.43
N THR A 305 -22.52 0.37 9.68
CA THR A 305 -21.94 0.67 11.00
C THR A 305 -22.94 1.27 11.99
N LYS A 306 -24.05 1.87 11.50
CA LYS A 306 -25.09 2.52 12.33
C LYS A 306 -26.42 1.75 12.32
N ARG A 307 -26.42 0.47 11.96
CA ARG A 307 -27.58 -0.43 12.07
C ARG A 307 -27.81 -0.90 13.48
#